data_33317e9d8ce5c494c9757ec716e687e7
#
_entry.id   33317e9d8ce5c494c9757ec716e687e7
#
_cell.length_a   1.000
_cell.length_b   1.000
_cell.length_c   1.000
_cell.angle_alpha   90.00
_cell.angle_beta   90.00
_cell.angle_gamma   90.00
#
_symmetry.space_group_name_H-M   'P 1'
#
loop_
_entity.id
_entity.type
_entity.pdbx_description
1 polymer ?
#
loop_
_entity_poly.entity_id
_entity_poly.type
_entity_poly.pdbx_seq_one_letter_code
_entity_poly.pdbx_strand_id
1 'polypeptide(L)'
;MNNLEAYKMDGLGNDFVIFDRRKISISLTREQITKIADRNNIGCDQVIFIDKDENSNAYLKFYNSDGGEISACGNGSRCVAYLLMKEKNNKKISLRTKVGILQAEMGDKNLVTINMGQPNFEWNKIPLLKKMDNQNLKIKINKIDGSEIIGGFSLSIG
;
A
#
# COMPACT_ATOMS: atom_id res chain seq x y z
N MET A 1 -21.07 23.06 4.19
CA MET A 1 -19.94 22.23 3.73
C MET A 1 -20.19 20.83 4.24
N ASN A 2 -20.27 19.85 3.35
CA ASN A 2 -20.39 18.45 3.79
C ASN A 2 -19.05 18.05 4.39
N ASN A 3 -19.03 17.67 5.66
CA ASN A 3 -17.84 17.15 6.31
C ASN A 3 -17.46 15.84 5.61
N LEU A 4 -16.22 15.75 5.17
CA LEU A 4 -15.65 14.55 4.56
C LEU A 4 -15.01 13.72 5.67
N GLU A 5 -15.56 12.54 5.93
CA GLU A 5 -15.01 11.62 6.91
C GLU A 5 -13.87 10.81 6.31
N ALA A 6 -12.78 10.66 7.06
CA ALA A 6 -11.62 9.84 6.71
C ALA A 6 -11.05 9.16 7.95
N TYR A 7 -10.39 8.02 7.75
CA TYR A 7 -9.62 7.36 8.79
C TYR A 7 -8.16 7.77 8.67
N LYS A 8 -7.53 8.11 9.79
CA LYS A 8 -6.08 8.24 9.90
C LYS A 8 -5.54 6.96 10.55
N MET A 9 -4.66 6.25 9.85
CA MET A 9 -4.12 4.97 10.33
C MET A 9 -2.61 4.88 10.10
N ASP A 10 -1.95 4.07 10.90
CA ASP A 10 -0.54 3.70 10.76
C ASP A 10 -0.41 2.18 10.64
N GLY A 11 0.49 1.73 9.76
CA GLY A 11 0.85 0.33 9.58
C GLY A 11 2.36 0.18 9.48
N LEU A 12 3.04 -0.15 10.59
CA LEU A 12 4.50 -0.31 10.66
C LEU A 12 5.29 0.96 10.32
N GLY A 13 4.85 2.11 10.83
CA GLY A 13 5.48 3.41 10.61
C GLY A 13 5.14 4.07 9.27
N ASN A 14 4.29 3.44 8.46
CA ASN A 14 3.76 3.99 7.22
C ASN A 14 2.33 4.45 7.45
N ASP A 15 2.04 5.74 7.32
CA ASP A 15 0.77 6.33 7.71
C ASP A 15 -0.13 6.71 6.52
N PHE A 16 -1.42 6.60 6.75
CA PHE A 16 -2.43 6.69 5.70
C PHE A 16 -3.59 7.60 6.08
N VAL A 17 -4.13 8.31 5.08
CA VAL A 17 -5.48 8.89 5.12
C VAL A 17 -6.36 8.05 4.21
N ILE A 18 -7.44 7.48 4.75
CA ILE A 18 -8.27 6.49 4.07
C ILE A 18 -9.68 7.04 3.94
N PHE A 19 -10.20 7.11 2.72
CA PHE A 19 -11.57 7.52 2.40
C PHE A 19 -12.40 6.32 1.97
N ASP A 20 -13.53 6.08 2.65
CA ASP A 20 -14.47 5.05 2.27
C ASP A 20 -15.51 5.60 1.28
N ARG A 21 -15.35 5.24 0.01
CA ARG A 21 -16.25 5.64 -1.09
C ARG A 21 -17.33 4.61 -1.41
N ARG A 22 -17.45 3.55 -0.62
CA ARG A 22 -18.46 2.51 -0.87
C ARG A 22 -19.88 3.03 -0.75
N LYS A 23 -20.12 4.07 0.05
CA LYS A 23 -21.46 4.66 0.29
C LYS A 23 -21.60 6.08 -0.24
N ILE A 24 -20.50 6.78 -0.48
CA ILE A 24 -20.47 8.18 -0.92
C ILE A 24 -19.56 8.34 -2.14
N SER A 25 -19.90 9.25 -3.03
CA SER A 25 -19.03 9.57 -4.17
C SER A 25 -18.11 10.72 -3.81
N ILE A 26 -16.81 10.44 -3.72
CA ILE A 26 -15.76 11.43 -3.51
C ILE A 26 -14.75 11.28 -4.63
N SER A 27 -14.42 12.40 -5.27
CA SER A 27 -13.30 12.49 -6.20
C SER A 27 -12.36 13.59 -5.73
N LEU A 28 -11.07 13.28 -5.60
CA LEU A 28 -10.05 14.25 -5.24
C LEU A 28 -9.10 14.44 -6.43
N THR A 29 -8.74 15.68 -6.70
CA THR A 29 -7.70 16.00 -7.68
C THR A 29 -6.31 15.66 -7.12
N ARG A 30 -5.31 15.62 -7.99
CA ARG A 30 -3.92 15.41 -7.59
C ARG A 30 -3.46 16.44 -6.55
N GLU A 31 -3.79 17.71 -6.76
CA GLU A 31 -3.44 18.81 -5.86
C GLU A 31 -4.12 18.66 -4.49
N GLN A 32 -5.36 18.18 -4.45
CA GLN A 32 -6.07 17.92 -3.20
C GLN A 32 -5.43 16.77 -2.43
N ILE A 33 -5.03 15.68 -3.12
CA ILE A 33 -4.31 14.55 -2.51
C ILE A 33 -2.97 15.03 -1.94
N THR A 34 -2.19 15.79 -2.71
CA THR A 34 -0.90 16.35 -2.25
C THR A 34 -1.10 17.25 -1.03
N LYS A 35 -2.15 18.08 -1.02
CA LYS A 35 -2.47 18.94 0.12
C LYS A 35 -2.86 18.15 1.38
N ILE A 36 -3.60 17.05 1.23
CA ILE A 36 -3.95 16.15 2.35
C ILE A 36 -2.68 15.49 2.90
N ALA A 37 -1.80 15.06 2.02
CA ALA A 37 -0.57 14.36 2.36
C ALA A 37 0.51 15.27 2.96
N ASP A 38 0.44 16.59 2.75
CA ASP A 38 1.37 17.57 3.30
C ASP A 38 1.38 17.51 4.83
N ARG A 39 2.56 17.31 5.42
CA ARG A 39 2.79 17.23 6.89
C ARG A 39 2.44 18.51 7.65
N ASN A 40 2.34 19.66 6.97
CA ASN A 40 1.83 20.91 7.55
C ASN A 40 0.30 20.97 7.62
N ASN A 41 -0.40 19.98 7.03
CA ASN A 41 -1.85 19.82 7.09
C ASN A 41 -2.19 18.56 7.88
N ILE A 42 -2.90 17.59 7.22
CA ILE A 42 -3.22 16.28 7.84
C ILE A 42 -1.97 15.41 7.88
N GLY A 43 -1.22 15.38 6.78
CA GLY A 43 0.02 14.63 6.60
C GLY A 43 -0.21 13.13 6.49
N CYS A 44 0.35 12.50 5.47
CA CYS A 44 0.43 11.04 5.35
C CYS A 44 1.42 10.64 4.27
N ASP A 45 1.88 9.40 4.32
CA ASP A 45 2.69 8.83 3.25
C ASP A 45 1.82 8.53 2.01
N GLN A 46 0.59 8.07 2.23
CA GLN A 46 -0.33 7.72 1.14
C GLN A 46 -1.79 8.02 1.49
N VAL A 47 -2.56 8.37 0.45
CA VAL A 47 -4.01 8.45 0.50
C VAL A 47 -4.59 7.18 -0.13
N ILE A 48 -5.57 6.58 0.53
CA ILE A 48 -6.22 5.34 0.10
C ILE A 48 -7.71 5.58 -0.11
N PHE A 49 -8.25 5.08 -1.22
CA PHE A 49 -9.70 5.01 -1.42
C PHE A 49 -10.18 3.57 -1.35
N ILE A 50 -11.29 3.37 -0.66
CA ILE A 50 -12.02 2.10 -0.60
C ILE A 50 -13.24 2.24 -1.50
N ASP A 51 -13.27 1.53 -2.61
CA ASP A 51 -14.37 1.49 -3.56
C ASP A 51 -15.20 0.19 -3.45
N LYS A 52 -16.43 0.20 -3.96
CA LYS A 52 -17.19 -1.03 -4.16
C LYS A 52 -16.49 -1.94 -5.16
N ASP A 53 -16.61 -3.23 -4.94
CA ASP A 53 -16.17 -4.26 -5.89
C ASP A 53 -17.15 -5.44 -5.88
N GLU A 54 -17.44 -6.01 -7.05
CA GLU A 54 -18.38 -7.12 -7.19
C GLU A 54 -17.75 -8.48 -6.87
N ASN A 55 -16.43 -8.58 -7.04
CA ASN A 55 -15.69 -9.85 -6.92
C ASN A 55 -14.83 -9.95 -5.66
N SER A 56 -14.83 -8.91 -4.83
CA SER A 56 -14.10 -8.87 -3.56
C SER A 56 -14.84 -8.01 -2.53
N ASN A 57 -14.30 -7.93 -1.32
CA ASN A 57 -14.92 -7.10 -0.28
C ASN A 57 -14.79 -5.60 -0.54
N ALA A 58 -13.75 -5.19 -1.27
CA ALA A 58 -13.54 -3.82 -1.74
C ALA A 58 -12.45 -3.75 -2.81
N TYR A 59 -12.49 -2.69 -3.64
CA TYR A 59 -11.40 -2.29 -4.52
C TYR A 59 -10.60 -1.14 -3.89
N LEU A 60 -9.27 -1.26 -3.85
CA LEU A 60 -8.38 -0.28 -3.25
C LEU A 60 -7.61 0.49 -4.31
N LYS A 61 -7.57 1.82 -4.16
CA LYS A 61 -6.68 2.72 -4.89
C LYS A 61 -5.74 3.41 -3.93
N PHE A 62 -4.48 3.48 -4.30
CA PHE A 62 -3.41 4.06 -3.48
C PHE A 62 -2.77 5.22 -4.22
N TYR A 63 -2.52 6.30 -3.52
CA TYR A 63 -1.85 7.49 -4.04
C TYR A 63 -0.73 7.91 -3.10
N ASN A 64 0.46 8.11 -3.64
CA ASN A 64 1.58 8.66 -2.90
C ASN A 64 1.34 10.13 -2.52
N SER A 65 2.18 10.68 -1.66
CA SER A 65 2.11 12.07 -1.21
C SER A 65 2.22 13.10 -2.34
N ASP A 66 2.78 12.74 -3.50
CA ASP A 66 2.83 13.58 -4.71
C ASP A 66 1.54 13.51 -5.55
N GLY A 67 0.54 12.74 -5.10
CA GLY A 67 -0.71 12.48 -5.80
C GLY A 67 -0.61 11.49 -6.95
N GLY A 68 0.54 10.83 -7.13
CA GLY A 68 0.72 9.76 -8.11
C GLY A 68 0.07 8.45 -7.64
N GLU A 69 -0.72 7.80 -8.54
CA GLU A 69 -1.34 6.52 -8.23
C GLU A 69 -0.32 5.38 -8.31
N ILE A 70 -0.35 4.48 -7.33
CA ILE A 70 0.47 3.27 -7.30
C ILE A 70 -0.40 2.00 -7.31
N SER A 71 0.21 0.87 -7.68
CA SER A 71 -0.53 -0.37 -7.95
C SER A 71 -1.03 -1.08 -6.70
N ALA A 72 -0.24 -1.08 -5.63
CA ALA A 72 -0.58 -1.72 -4.36
C ALA A 72 0.31 -1.18 -3.22
N CYS A 73 -0.16 -1.37 -1.98
CA CYS A 73 0.61 -1.14 -0.76
C CYS A 73 0.20 -2.16 0.31
N GLY A 74 1.12 -3.05 0.68
CA GLY A 74 0.84 -4.09 1.69
C GLY A 74 0.49 -3.52 3.06
N ASN A 75 1.18 -2.46 3.51
CA ASN A 75 0.91 -1.79 4.77
C ASN A 75 -0.49 -1.14 4.76
N GLY A 76 -0.82 -0.39 3.71
CA GLY A 76 -2.13 0.23 3.55
C GLY A 76 -3.25 -0.81 3.41
N SER A 77 -3.00 -1.91 2.69
CA SER A 77 -3.96 -3.02 2.57
C SER A 77 -4.27 -3.65 3.93
N ARG A 78 -3.28 -3.79 4.84
CA ARG A 78 -3.53 -4.28 6.22
C ARG A 78 -4.42 -3.32 7.01
N CYS A 79 -4.19 -2.01 6.90
CA CYS A 79 -5.03 -1.01 7.57
C CYS A 79 -6.49 -1.10 7.09
N VAL A 80 -6.72 -1.13 5.78
CA VAL A 80 -8.07 -1.27 5.21
C VAL A 80 -8.68 -2.62 5.59
N ALA A 81 -7.93 -3.72 5.51
CA ALA A 81 -8.40 -5.04 5.92
C ALA A 81 -8.88 -5.03 7.37
N TYR A 82 -8.11 -4.43 8.27
CA TYR A 82 -8.51 -4.28 9.67
C TYR A 82 -9.86 -3.56 9.82
N LEU A 83 -10.05 -2.41 9.16
CA LEU A 83 -11.30 -1.66 9.19
C LEU A 83 -12.48 -2.51 8.72
N LEU A 84 -12.35 -3.15 7.57
CA LEU A 84 -13.44 -3.93 6.96
C LEU A 84 -13.75 -5.21 7.73
N MET A 85 -12.75 -5.85 8.30
CA MET A 85 -12.94 -7.03 9.16
C MET A 85 -13.68 -6.67 10.45
N LYS A 86 -13.34 -5.53 11.06
CA LYS A 86 -14.07 -5.01 12.24
C LYS A 86 -15.50 -4.64 11.89
N GLU A 87 -15.74 -3.94 10.78
CA GLU A 87 -17.08 -3.57 10.32
C GLU A 87 -17.98 -4.80 10.11
N LYS A 88 -17.45 -5.85 9.49
CA LYS A 88 -18.22 -7.05 9.12
C LYS A 88 -18.17 -8.16 10.17
N ASN A 89 -17.44 -7.99 11.25
CA ASN A 89 -17.14 -9.04 12.23
C ASN A 89 -16.65 -10.35 11.58
N ASN A 90 -15.77 -10.22 10.58
CA ASN A 90 -15.21 -11.33 9.83
C ASN A 90 -13.69 -11.30 9.91
N LYS A 91 -13.05 -12.45 10.10
CA LYS A 91 -11.60 -12.56 10.20
C LYS A 91 -10.89 -12.76 8.88
N LYS A 92 -11.62 -12.99 7.78
CA LYS A 92 -11.05 -13.21 6.44
C LYS A 92 -11.78 -12.38 5.42
N ILE A 93 -11.06 -11.65 4.60
CA ILE A 93 -11.60 -10.85 3.49
C ILE A 93 -10.67 -10.90 2.29
N SER A 94 -11.21 -10.56 1.13
CA SER A 94 -10.46 -10.30 -0.09
C SER A 94 -10.52 -8.83 -0.45
N LEU A 95 -9.40 -8.29 -0.93
CA LEU A 95 -9.28 -6.90 -1.38
C LEU A 95 -8.73 -6.92 -2.80
N ARG A 96 -9.35 -6.19 -3.72
CA ARG A 96 -8.82 -6.03 -5.06
C ARG A 96 -7.95 -4.78 -5.14
N THR A 97 -6.86 -4.89 -5.87
CA THR A 97 -5.95 -3.79 -6.24
C THR A 97 -5.66 -3.86 -7.74
N LYS A 98 -4.87 -2.94 -8.28
CA LYS A 98 -4.42 -3.00 -9.68
C LYS A 98 -3.62 -4.28 -10.01
N VAL A 99 -2.92 -4.85 -9.04
CA VAL A 99 -2.09 -6.05 -9.24
C VAL A 99 -2.85 -7.36 -9.04
N GLY A 100 -4.10 -7.31 -8.56
CA GLY A 100 -4.92 -8.49 -8.35
C GLY A 100 -5.65 -8.50 -7.02
N ILE A 101 -6.15 -9.69 -6.65
CA ILE A 101 -6.89 -9.92 -5.41
C ILE A 101 -5.93 -10.36 -4.32
N LEU A 102 -5.90 -9.60 -3.24
CA LEU A 102 -5.16 -9.90 -2.02
C LEU A 102 -6.08 -10.59 -1.01
N GLN A 103 -5.59 -11.65 -0.38
CA GLN A 103 -6.29 -12.29 0.74
C GLN A 103 -5.75 -11.74 2.05
N ALA A 104 -6.67 -11.36 2.93
CA ALA A 104 -6.34 -10.83 4.25
C ALA A 104 -6.95 -11.69 5.35
N GLU A 105 -6.21 -11.90 6.42
CA GLU A 105 -6.65 -12.66 7.58
C GLU A 105 -6.24 -11.94 8.88
N MET A 106 -7.18 -11.86 9.84
CA MET A 106 -6.91 -11.34 11.17
C MET A 106 -6.53 -12.47 12.10
N GLY A 107 -5.30 -12.44 12.59
CA GLY A 107 -4.78 -13.33 13.59
C GLY A 107 -4.99 -12.81 15.02
N ASP A 108 -4.21 -13.35 15.95
CA ASP A 108 -4.24 -12.94 17.35
C ASP A 108 -3.80 -11.48 17.53
N LYS A 109 -4.24 -10.87 18.62
CA LYS A 109 -3.91 -9.48 18.99
C LYS A 109 -4.25 -8.45 17.89
N ASN A 110 -5.25 -8.76 17.04
CA ASN A 110 -5.66 -7.92 15.90
C ASN A 110 -4.56 -7.70 14.83
N LEU A 111 -3.57 -8.56 14.76
CA LEU A 111 -2.58 -8.52 13.70
C LEU A 111 -3.22 -8.97 12.38
N VAL A 112 -2.95 -8.23 11.31
CA VAL A 112 -3.48 -8.53 9.98
C VAL A 112 -2.36 -9.05 9.09
N THR A 113 -2.57 -10.24 8.53
CA THR A 113 -1.72 -10.83 7.50
C THR A 113 -2.34 -10.56 6.13
N ILE A 114 -1.50 -10.14 5.17
CA ILE A 114 -1.87 -9.98 3.75
C ILE A 114 -1.02 -10.93 2.92
N ASN A 115 -1.67 -11.72 2.08
CA ASN A 115 -0.99 -12.50 1.04
C ASN A 115 -0.82 -11.61 -0.20
N MET A 116 0.41 -11.19 -0.45
CA MET A 116 0.79 -10.33 -1.59
C MET A 116 1.05 -11.13 -2.88
N GLY A 117 0.85 -12.46 -2.87
CA GLY A 117 1.19 -13.34 -3.98
C GLY A 117 2.65 -13.77 -3.97
N GLN A 118 3.08 -14.37 -5.07
CA GLN A 118 4.46 -14.84 -5.23
C GLN A 118 5.35 -13.73 -5.78
N PRO A 119 6.55 -13.55 -5.23
CA PRO A 119 7.52 -12.60 -5.78
C PRO A 119 8.00 -13.06 -7.16
N ASN A 120 8.28 -12.09 -8.02
CA ASN A 120 8.84 -12.34 -9.33
C ASN A 120 10.35 -12.11 -9.31
N PHE A 121 11.09 -13.10 -9.78
CA PHE A 121 12.55 -13.08 -9.82
C PHE A 121 13.11 -12.91 -11.24
N GLU A 122 12.25 -12.85 -12.26
CA GLU A 122 12.71 -12.64 -13.63
C GLU A 122 13.13 -11.19 -13.84
N TRP A 123 14.36 -10.96 -14.29
CA TRP A 123 14.95 -9.63 -14.44
C TRP A 123 14.09 -8.65 -15.27
N ASN A 124 13.41 -9.16 -16.31
CA ASN A 124 12.56 -8.36 -17.21
C ASN A 124 11.18 -8.01 -16.63
N LYS A 125 10.83 -8.58 -15.48
CA LYS A 125 9.61 -8.28 -14.70
C LYS A 125 9.92 -7.47 -13.44
N ILE A 126 11.19 -7.11 -13.26
CA ILE A 126 11.68 -6.21 -12.23
C ILE A 126 12.08 -4.91 -12.96
N PRO A 127 11.86 -3.71 -12.42
CA PRO A 127 12.21 -2.45 -13.09
C PRO A 127 13.73 -2.22 -13.11
N LEU A 128 14.48 -3.15 -13.69
CA LEU A 128 15.92 -3.06 -13.92
C LEU A 128 16.20 -2.47 -15.30
N LEU A 129 17.19 -1.62 -15.38
CA LEU A 129 17.56 -0.92 -16.61
C LEU A 129 17.99 -1.88 -17.76
N LYS A 130 18.58 -3.02 -17.41
CA LYS A 130 19.08 -4.02 -18.36
C LYS A 130 19.14 -5.40 -17.72
N LYS A 131 19.32 -6.43 -18.54
CA LYS A 131 19.56 -7.80 -18.07
C LYS A 131 20.81 -7.85 -17.18
N MET A 132 20.64 -8.37 -15.98
CA MET A 132 21.72 -8.57 -15.01
C MET A 132 21.38 -9.71 -14.05
N ASP A 133 22.36 -10.21 -13.32
CA ASP A 133 22.13 -11.12 -12.21
C ASP A 133 21.51 -10.34 -11.04
N ASN A 134 20.17 -10.43 -10.94
CA ASN A 134 19.40 -9.72 -9.93
C ASN A 134 19.47 -10.37 -8.54
N GLN A 135 20.11 -11.53 -8.41
CA GLN A 135 20.36 -12.19 -7.13
C GLN A 135 21.69 -11.78 -6.50
N ASN A 136 22.60 -11.24 -7.31
CA ASN A 136 23.95 -10.81 -6.88
C ASN A 136 24.28 -9.42 -7.44
N LEU A 137 23.45 -8.44 -7.14
CA LEU A 137 23.68 -7.06 -7.56
C LEU A 137 24.96 -6.53 -6.90
N LYS A 138 25.85 -5.93 -7.67
CA LYS A 138 27.07 -5.30 -7.17
C LYS A 138 26.81 -3.87 -6.71
N ILE A 139 25.88 -3.73 -5.75
CA ILE A 139 25.57 -2.44 -5.13
C ILE A 139 26.53 -2.24 -3.96
N LYS A 140 27.11 -1.03 -3.87
CA LYS A 140 27.92 -0.60 -2.73
C LYS A 140 27.12 0.44 -1.92
N ILE A 141 27.01 0.22 -0.64
CA ILE A 141 26.39 1.14 0.30
C ILE A 141 27.40 1.43 1.41
N ASN A 142 27.76 2.70 1.57
CA ASN A 142 28.60 3.15 2.67
C ASN A 142 27.75 3.29 3.93
N LYS A 143 28.17 2.62 5.01
CA LYS A 143 27.56 2.78 6.32
C LYS A 143 28.08 4.04 7.01
N ILE A 144 27.35 4.47 8.05
CA ILE A 144 27.73 5.63 8.87
C ILE A 144 29.08 5.41 9.57
N ASP A 145 29.42 4.18 9.91
CA ASP A 145 30.71 3.80 10.53
C ASP A 145 31.89 3.71 9.56
N GLY A 146 31.67 4.06 8.29
CA GLY A 146 32.68 4.03 7.23
C GLY A 146 32.92 2.65 6.60
N SER A 147 32.25 1.59 7.09
CA SER A 147 32.32 0.28 6.45
C SER A 147 31.39 0.20 5.23
N GLU A 148 31.67 -0.72 4.31
CA GLU A 148 30.85 -0.93 3.11
C GLU A 148 29.99 -2.20 3.23
N ILE A 149 28.75 -2.13 2.74
CA ILE A 149 27.97 -3.31 2.36
C ILE A 149 28.05 -3.46 0.85
N ILE A 150 28.47 -4.62 0.39
CA ILE A 150 28.52 -4.94 -1.04
C ILE A 150 27.56 -6.07 -1.31
N GLY A 151 26.71 -5.88 -2.31
CA GLY A 151 25.71 -6.86 -2.74
C GLY A 151 24.32 -6.32 -2.71
N GLY A 152 23.39 -7.13 -3.21
CA GLY A 152 21.98 -6.82 -3.24
C GLY A 152 21.22 -7.88 -3.99
N PHE A 153 19.93 -7.97 -3.67
CA PHE A 153 18.98 -8.87 -4.30
C PHE A 153 17.79 -8.04 -4.75
N SER A 154 17.32 -8.23 -5.98
CA SER A 154 16.16 -7.53 -6.51
C SER A 154 15.08 -8.53 -6.90
N LEU A 155 13.86 -8.24 -6.49
CA LEU A 155 12.65 -8.96 -6.87
C LEU A 155 11.49 -7.96 -7.02
N SER A 156 10.43 -8.36 -7.71
CA SER A 156 9.17 -7.62 -7.73
C SER A 156 8.10 -8.38 -6.97
N ILE A 157 7.29 -7.68 -6.20
CA ILE A 157 6.12 -8.20 -5.51
C ILE A 157 4.98 -7.18 -5.59
N GLY A 158 3.93 -7.53 -6.36
CA GLY A 158 2.77 -6.66 -6.57
C GLY A 158 2.97 -5.62 -7.67
#